data_469ab59117e0fc177846b8ef52211cb1
#
_entry.id   469ab59117e0fc177846b8ef52211cb1
#
_cell.length_a   1.000
_cell.length_b   1.000
_cell.length_c   1.000
_cell.angle_alpha   90.00
_cell.angle_beta   90.00
_cell.angle_gamma   90.00
#
_symmetry.space_group_name_H-M   'P 1'
#
loop_
_entity.id
_entity.type
_entity.pdbx_description
1 polymer ?
#
loop_
_entity_poly.entity_id
_entity_poly.type
_entity_poly.pdbx_seq_one_letter_code
_entity_poly.pdbx_strand_id
1 'polypeptide(L)'
;MGIIPVELYQDREDGKPAVGVRTNGPATLQDLLDAWQPLCDDASIYKQYAPDNYSVCRGCQINCCNTAYVMPDLIAVRKMAEYLKTDYRSLMERYMQMDKTEAGVLQMQLPCAFLKEGICSIYPVRSLICRFYICTDILGATQQLIYSITMTGITAAAVWAEKEGLVQSMSNRGQSSFDLLLQRLLNEYRSHEQVKLFLEAENYSDIPLQPFLNP
;
A
#
# COMPACT_ATOMS: atom_id res chain seq x y z
N MET A 1 -18.99 -14.84 21.26
CA MET A 1 -18.75 -14.25 19.93
C MET A 1 -17.74 -13.13 20.16
N GLY A 2 -16.53 -13.24 19.58
CA GLY A 2 -15.54 -12.15 19.67
C GLY A 2 -16.04 -10.93 18.87
N ILE A 3 -15.71 -9.74 19.35
CA ILE A 3 -15.98 -8.49 18.62
C ILE A 3 -15.10 -8.52 17.38
N ILE A 4 -15.69 -8.33 16.19
CA ILE A 4 -14.95 -8.11 14.94
C ILE A 4 -14.42 -6.66 15.01
N PRO A 5 -13.11 -6.44 15.10
CA PRO A 5 -12.56 -5.11 15.38
C PRO A 5 -12.72 -4.14 14.19
N VAL A 6 -12.75 -4.66 12.97
CA VAL A 6 -12.95 -3.88 11.74
C VAL A 6 -14.06 -4.51 10.91
N GLU A 7 -14.99 -3.70 10.45
CA GLU A 7 -16.13 -4.12 9.63
C GLU A 7 -16.17 -3.29 8.34
N LEU A 8 -16.41 -3.97 7.21
CA LEU A 8 -16.75 -3.31 5.96
C LEU A 8 -18.25 -3.07 5.88
N TYR A 9 -18.65 -1.93 5.38
CA TYR A 9 -20.03 -1.62 5.08
C TYR A 9 -20.16 -0.95 3.72
N GLN A 10 -21.37 -0.97 3.17
CA GLN A 10 -21.70 -0.26 1.95
C GLN A 10 -22.57 0.96 2.29
N ASP A 11 -22.26 2.08 1.67
CA ASP A 11 -23.10 3.26 1.67
C ASP A 11 -23.07 3.90 0.28
N ARG A 12 -23.72 5.03 0.10
CA ARG A 12 -23.72 5.77 -1.16
C ARG A 12 -22.97 7.07 -1.01
N GLU A 13 -22.11 7.35 -1.97
CA GLU A 13 -21.45 8.64 -2.15
C GLU A 13 -21.70 9.10 -3.59
N ASP A 14 -22.17 10.30 -3.78
CA ASP A 14 -22.58 10.85 -5.08
C ASP A 14 -23.56 9.94 -5.86
N GLY A 15 -24.44 9.26 -5.12
CA GLY A 15 -25.46 8.36 -5.69
C GLY A 15 -24.94 6.96 -6.09
N LYS A 16 -23.64 6.68 -5.96
CA LYS A 16 -23.02 5.39 -6.29
C LYS A 16 -22.76 4.56 -5.02
N PRO A 17 -22.87 3.21 -5.10
CA PRO A 17 -22.44 2.36 -4.02
C PRO A 17 -20.92 2.50 -3.79
N ALA A 18 -20.52 2.67 -2.53
CA ALA A 18 -19.13 2.82 -2.15
C ALA A 18 -18.82 2.00 -0.88
N VAL A 19 -17.57 1.54 -0.77
CA VAL A 19 -17.09 0.75 0.37
C VAL A 19 -16.64 1.67 1.50
N GLY A 20 -17.13 1.40 2.70
CA GLY A 20 -16.71 2.04 3.94
C GLY A 20 -16.06 1.08 4.92
N VAL A 21 -15.26 1.63 5.84
CA VAL A 21 -14.65 0.93 6.97
C VAL A 21 -15.12 1.56 8.27
N ARG A 22 -15.52 0.75 9.25
CA ARG A 22 -15.72 1.17 10.62
C ARG A 22 -14.97 0.28 11.59
N THR A 23 -14.57 0.86 12.72
CA THR A 23 -13.90 0.15 13.80
C THR A 23 -14.85 0.00 14.98
N ASN A 24 -14.89 -1.19 15.55
CA ASN A 24 -15.76 -1.54 16.70
C ASN A 24 -14.94 -1.66 18.00
N GLY A 25 -13.85 -0.88 18.12
CA GLY A 25 -12.93 -0.87 19.26
C GLY A 25 -11.48 -0.77 18.83
N PRO A 26 -10.52 -1.10 19.70
CA PRO A 26 -9.11 -1.16 19.34
C PRO A 26 -8.89 -2.14 18.19
N ALA A 27 -8.18 -1.67 17.15
CA ALA A 27 -7.88 -2.47 15.98
C ALA A 27 -6.46 -2.19 15.51
N THR A 28 -5.87 -3.13 14.80
CA THR A 28 -4.57 -3.03 14.15
C THR A 28 -4.71 -2.84 12.64
N LEU A 29 -3.62 -2.48 11.98
CA LEU A 29 -3.59 -2.46 10.52
C LEU A 29 -3.80 -3.87 9.92
N GLN A 30 -3.37 -4.93 10.62
CA GLN A 30 -3.65 -6.30 10.18
C GLN A 30 -5.16 -6.60 10.20
N ASP A 31 -5.89 -6.17 11.23
CA ASP A 31 -7.36 -6.36 11.28
C ASP A 31 -8.07 -5.69 10.11
N LEU A 32 -7.61 -4.48 9.72
CA LEU A 32 -8.12 -3.80 8.53
C LEU A 32 -7.80 -4.58 7.25
N LEU A 33 -6.58 -5.08 7.12
CA LEU A 33 -6.17 -5.87 5.96
C LEU A 33 -6.95 -7.19 5.86
N ASP A 34 -7.22 -7.84 6.97
CA ASP A 34 -7.99 -9.10 7.03
C ASP A 34 -9.46 -8.87 6.64
N ALA A 35 -10.06 -7.77 7.12
CA ALA A 35 -11.41 -7.38 6.72
C ALA A 35 -11.47 -7.00 5.23
N TRP A 36 -10.42 -6.37 4.67
CA TRP A 36 -10.36 -5.92 3.28
C TRP A 36 -10.03 -7.01 2.27
N GLN A 37 -9.26 -8.03 2.68
CA GLN A 37 -8.74 -9.07 1.80
C GLN A 37 -9.83 -9.79 0.97
N PRO A 38 -11.03 -10.11 1.51
CA PRO A 38 -12.10 -10.74 0.74
C PRO A 38 -12.54 -9.93 -0.48
N LEU A 39 -12.48 -8.59 -0.43
CA LEU A 39 -12.76 -7.75 -1.60
C LEU A 39 -11.75 -7.97 -2.74
N CYS A 40 -10.54 -8.41 -2.42
CA CYS A 40 -9.51 -8.70 -3.41
C CYS A 40 -9.60 -10.11 -3.98
N ASP A 41 -10.15 -11.07 -3.24
CA ASP A 41 -10.02 -12.50 -3.52
C ASP A 41 -11.32 -13.18 -3.88
N ASP A 42 -12.46 -12.74 -3.34
CA ASP A 42 -13.75 -13.39 -3.50
C ASP A 42 -14.70 -12.55 -4.37
N ALA A 43 -14.96 -13.05 -5.58
CA ALA A 43 -15.85 -12.37 -6.53
C ALA A 43 -17.29 -12.22 -6.01
N SER A 44 -17.76 -13.13 -5.15
CA SER A 44 -19.11 -13.06 -4.59
C SER A 44 -19.21 -11.94 -3.55
N ILE A 45 -18.20 -11.81 -2.70
CA ILE A 45 -18.09 -10.75 -1.69
C ILE A 45 -17.87 -9.41 -2.38
N TYR A 46 -16.94 -9.34 -3.34
CA TYR A 46 -16.67 -8.12 -4.09
C TYR A 46 -17.93 -7.55 -4.75
N LYS A 47 -18.74 -8.40 -5.39
CA LYS A 47 -19.98 -7.99 -6.06
C LYS A 47 -21.03 -7.41 -5.13
N GLN A 48 -21.02 -7.74 -3.84
CA GLN A 48 -21.93 -7.14 -2.87
C GLN A 48 -21.63 -5.64 -2.68
N TYR A 49 -20.37 -5.24 -2.83
CA TYR A 49 -19.91 -3.87 -2.64
C TYR A 49 -19.73 -3.10 -3.95
N ALA A 50 -19.48 -3.80 -5.04
CA ALA A 50 -19.14 -3.22 -6.33
C ALA A 50 -19.82 -3.96 -7.50
N PRO A 51 -21.18 -3.94 -7.56
CA PRO A 51 -21.94 -4.76 -8.52
C PRO A 51 -21.64 -4.43 -10.00
N ASP A 52 -21.29 -3.16 -10.28
CA ASP A 52 -21.08 -2.66 -11.65
C ASP A 52 -19.59 -2.55 -12.03
N ASN A 53 -18.68 -3.01 -11.18
CA ASN A 53 -17.24 -2.89 -11.39
C ASN A 53 -16.60 -4.17 -11.95
N TYR A 54 -15.33 -4.06 -12.36
CA TYR A 54 -14.65 -5.04 -13.20
C TYR A 54 -14.52 -6.43 -12.58
N SER A 55 -13.71 -6.60 -11.57
CA SER A 55 -13.47 -7.89 -10.91
C SER A 55 -12.55 -7.77 -9.70
N VAL A 56 -12.44 -8.86 -8.94
CA VAL A 56 -11.44 -9.01 -7.87
C VAL A 56 -10.01 -8.90 -8.40
N CYS A 57 -9.08 -8.48 -7.54
CA CYS A 57 -7.67 -8.32 -7.91
C CYS A 57 -6.98 -9.63 -8.24
N ARG A 58 -7.32 -10.71 -7.55
CA ARG A 58 -6.71 -12.02 -7.74
C ARG A 58 -7.14 -12.62 -9.09
N GLY A 59 -6.19 -12.71 -10.03
CA GLY A 59 -6.46 -13.21 -11.37
C GLY A 59 -7.14 -12.20 -12.31
N CYS A 60 -7.11 -10.90 -11.98
CA CYS A 60 -7.65 -9.82 -12.80
C CYS A 60 -7.01 -9.81 -14.19
N GLN A 61 -7.85 -9.74 -15.23
CA GLN A 61 -7.39 -9.63 -16.62
C GLN A 61 -7.01 -8.19 -17.00
N ILE A 62 -7.68 -7.20 -16.39
CA ILE A 62 -7.37 -5.77 -16.54
C ILE A 62 -6.59 -5.37 -15.29
N ASN A 63 -5.32 -5.73 -15.24
CA ASN A 63 -4.55 -5.50 -14.03
C ASN A 63 -3.76 -4.19 -14.06
N CYS A 64 -3.74 -3.49 -12.94
CA CYS A 64 -2.95 -2.27 -12.75
C CYS A 64 -1.43 -2.55 -12.65
N CYS A 65 -1.01 -3.80 -12.50
CA CYS A 65 0.40 -4.19 -12.45
C CYS A 65 1.20 -3.82 -13.70
N ASN A 66 0.54 -3.55 -14.81
CA ASN A 66 1.18 -3.11 -16.04
C ASN A 66 1.44 -1.60 -16.10
N THR A 67 0.69 -0.80 -15.33
CA THR A 67 0.67 0.67 -15.48
C THR A 67 0.72 1.44 -14.17
N ALA A 68 0.43 0.83 -13.02
CA ALA A 68 0.37 1.53 -11.76
C ALA A 68 1.75 1.81 -11.17
N TYR A 69 1.93 3.00 -10.64
CA TYR A 69 3.11 3.40 -9.90
C TYR A 69 3.05 2.84 -8.48
N VAL A 70 3.68 1.69 -8.26
CA VAL A 70 3.67 1.02 -6.96
C VAL A 70 4.89 1.44 -6.16
N MET A 71 4.64 2.10 -5.04
CA MET A 71 5.65 2.41 -4.02
C MET A 71 5.37 1.50 -2.81
N PRO A 72 6.28 0.57 -2.47
CA PRO A 72 6.05 -0.34 -1.37
C PRO A 72 6.22 0.37 -0.02
N ASP A 73 5.40 -0.01 0.95
CA ASP A 73 5.60 0.34 2.35
C ASP A 73 6.73 -0.48 2.97
N LEU A 74 7.24 -0.03 4.13
CA LEU A 74 8.42 -0.63 4.76
C LEU A 74 8.22 -2.11 5.14
N ILE A 75 7.04 -2.45 5.68
CA ILE A 75 6.77 -3.84 6.06
C ILE A 75 6.73 -4.73 4.83
N ALA A 76 6.12 -4.26 3.74
CA ALA A 76 6.13 -4.99 2.47
C ALA A 76 7.55 -5.18 1.92
N VAL A 77 8.41 -4.17 1.98
CA VAL A 77 9.84 -4.30 1.56
C VAL A 77 10.55 -5.41 2.33
N ARG A 78 10.39 -5.43 3.66
CA ARG A 78 10.98 -6.45 4.53
C ARG A 78 10.44 -7.85 4.19
N LYS A 79 9.12 -7.99 4.08
CA LYS A 79 8.46 -9.27 3.76
C LYS A 79 8.76 -9.75 2.33
N MET A 80 8.91 -8.85 1.36
CA MET A 80 9.35 -9.21 0.00
C MET A 80 10.77 -9.78 0.01
N ALA A 81 11.71 -9.15 0.71
CA ALA A 81 13.08 -9.63 0.82
C ALA A 81 13.14 -11.03 1.46
N GLU A 82 12.39 -11.24 2.54
CA GLU A 82 12.27 -12.53 3.20
C GLU A 82 11.64 -13.60 2.28
N TYR A 83 10.52 -13.30 1.66
CA TYR A 83 9.77 -14.19 0.76
C TYR A 83 10.60 -14.63 -0.45
N LEU A 84 11.36 -13.68 -1.01
CA LEU A 84 12.24 -13.92 -2.17
C LEU A 84 13.62 -14.46 -1.77
N LYS A 85 13.91 -14.58 -0.46
CA LYS A 85 15.19 -15.01 0.10
C LYS A 85 16.36 -14.21 -0.47
N THR A 86 16.25 -12.90 -0.48
CA THR A 86 17.24 -11.98 -1.02
C THR A 86 17.55 -10.87 -0.02
N ASP A 87 18.72 -10.27 -0.12
CA ASP A 87 19.06 -9.06 0.62
C ASP A 87 18.37 -7.81 0.03
N TYR A 88 18.33 -6.73 0.81
CA TYR A 88 17.64 -5.50 0.42
C TYR A 88 18.26 -4.82 -0.79
N ARG A 89 19.59 -4.83 -0.93
CA ARG A 89 20.29 -4.23 -2.09
C ARG A 89 19.92 -4.96 -3.39
N SER A 90 19.98 -6.29 -3.37
CA SER A 90 19.57 -7.14 -4.48
C SER A 90 18.09 -6.97 -4.82
N LEU A 91 17.22 -6.79 -3.80
CA LEU A 91 15.80 -6.50 -4.00
C LEU A 91 15.62 -5.16 -4.75
N MET A 92 16.32 -4.10 -4.30
CA MET A 92 16.26 -2.78 -4.95
C MET A 92 16.73 -2.84 -6.40
N GLU A 93 17.91 -3.41 -6.65
CA GLU A 93 18.51 -3.48 -7.98
C GLU A 93 17.66 -4.28 -8.98
N ARG A 94 16.99 -5.34 -8.52
CA ARG A 94 16.22 -6.22 -9.41
C ARG A 94 14.80 -5.77 -9.68
N TYR A 95 14.15 -5.09 -8.71
CA TYR A 95 12.70 -4.89 -8.76
C TYR A 95 12.26 -3.43 -8.63
N MET A 96 13.17 -2.52 -8.26
CA MET A 96 12.87 -1.09 -8.20
C MET A 96 13.42 -0.37 -9.42
N GLN A 97 12.85 0.79 -9.72
CA GLN A 97 13.39 1.69 -10.73
C GLN A 97 14.58 2.44 -10.14
N MET A 98 15.78 2.18 -10.64
CA MET A 98 17.02 2.71 -10.07
C MET A 98 17.10 4.24 -10.14
N ASP A 99 16.60 4.86 -11.20
CA ASP A 99 16.51 6.32 -11.31
C ASP A 99 15.63 6.94 -10.22
N LYS A 100 14.55 6.29 -9.82
CA LYS A 100 13.67 6.71 -8.73
C LYS A 100 14.29 6.45 -7.37
N THR A 101 14.96 5.32 -7.21
CA THR A 101 15.70 4.97 -5.99
C THR A 101 16.82 5.96 -5.73
N GLU A 102 17.56 6.38 -6.77
CA GLU A 102 18.56 7.45 -6.69
C GLU A 102 17.95 8.82 -6.29
N ALA A 103 16.68 9.04 -6.57
CA ALA A 103 15.92 10.22 -6.14
C ALA A 103 15.26 10.07 -4.76
N GLY A 104 15.55 9.02 -4.01
CA GLY A 104 14.99 8.76 -2.69
C GLY A 104 13.57 8.17 -2.69
N VAL A 105 13.10 7.67 -3.83
CA VAL A 105 11.76 7.11 -4.01
C VAL A 105 11.87 5.63 -4.33
N LEU A 106 11.34 4.77 -3.46
CA LEU A 106 11.23 3.34 -3.74
C LEU A 106 10.01 3.11 -4.63
N GLN A 107 10.22 2.98 -5.93
CA GLN A 107 9.18 2.69 -6.91
C GLN A 107 9.49 1.40 -7.65
N MET A 108 8.53 0.49 -7.70
CA MET A 108 8.68 -0.78 -8.41
C MET A 108 8.78 -0.57 -9.92
N GLN A 109 9.46 -1.50 -10.60
CA GLN A 109 9.57 -1.50 -12.07
C GLN A 109 8.21 -1.66 -12.74
N LEU A 110 8.09 -1.07 -13.93
CA LEU A 110 6.91 -1.20 -14.78
C LEU A 110 7.30 -1.78 -16.17
N PRO A 111 6.53 -2.74 -16.67
CA PRO A 111 5.45 -3.48 -15.96
C PRO A 111 5.99 -4.19 -14.73
N CYS A 112 5.13 -4.48 -13.75
CA CYS A 112 5.53 -5.10 -12.49
C CYS A 112 6.20 -6.46 -12.74
N ALA A 113 7.45 -6.60 -12.29
CA ALA A 113 8.25 -7.83 -12.47
C ALA A 113 7.64 -9.07 -11.77
N PHE A 114 6.71 -8.86 -10.85
CA PHE A 114 6.02 -9.94 -10.12
C PHE A 114 4.73 -10.41 -10.80
N LEU A 115 4.30 -9.75 -11.86
CA LEU A 115 3.15 -10.21 -12.65
C LEU A 115 3.59 -11.36 -13.57
N LYS A 116 3.12 -12.57 -13.30
CA LYS A 116 3.38 -13.76 -14.10
C LYS A 116 2.06 -14.40 -14.50
N GLU A 117 1.81 -14.49 -15.80
CA GLU A 117 0.60 -15.09 -16.36
C GLU A 117 -0.71 -14.51 -15.78
N GLY A 118 -0.74 -13.18 -15.54
CA GLY A 118 -1.89 -12.48 -14.95
C GLY A 118 -2.02 -12.62 -13.44
N ILE A 119 -1.08 -13.30 -12.74
CA ILE A 119 -1.11 -13.53 -11.30
C ILE A 119 0.14 -12.91 -10.65
N CYS A 120 -0.05 -12.23 -9.52
CA CYS A 120 1.04 -11.69 -8.73
C CYS A 120 1.81 -12.82 -8.02
N SER A 121 3.09 -13.03 -8.36
CA SER A 121 3.92 -14.08 -7.76
C SER A 121 4.31 -13.83 -6.29
N ILE A 122 4.15 -12.59 -5.81
CA ILE A 122 4.35 -12.20 -4.40
C ILE A 122 3.03 -11.83 -3.71
N TYR A 123 1.91 -12.39 -4.16
CA TYR A 123 0.57 -12.01 -3.71
C TYR A 123 0.41 -11.94 -2.18
N PRO A 124 0.95 -12.88 -1.37
CA PRO A 124 0.83 -12.83 0.09
C PRO A 124 1.57 -11.64 0.75
N VAL A 125 2.62 -11.13 0.10
CA VAL A 125 3.51 -10.10 0.64
C VAL A 125 3.49 -8.80 -0.17
N ARG A 126 2.46 -8.61 -1.01
CA ARG A 126 2.31 -7.39 -1.80
C ARG A 126 2.09 -6.17 -0.90
N SER A 127 2.53 -5.01 -1.37
CA SER A 127 2.47 -3.75 -0.61
C SER A 127 1.04 -3.28 -0.33
N LEU A 128 0.88 -2.37 0.63
CA LEU A 128 -0.41 -1.77 1.00
C LEU A 128 -1.13 -1.16 -0.21
N ILE A 129 -0.41 -0.44 -1.07
CA ILE A 129 -1.00 0.13 -2.29
C ILE A 129 -1.63 -0.94 -3.19
N CYS A 130 -1.00 -2.12 -3.29
CA CYS A 130 -1.52 -3.25 -4.06
C CYS A 130 -2.68 -3.98 -3.35
N ARG A 131 -2.85 -3.79 -2.04
CA ARG A 131 -3.90 -4.43 -1.25
C ARG A 131 -5.15 -3.56 -1.15
N PHE A 132 -4.99 -2.26 -0.98
CA PHE A 132 -6.09 -1.34 -0.74
C PHE A 132 -6.76 -0.79 -2.00
N TYR A 133 -5.99 -0.57 -3.08
CA TYR A 133 -6.56 0.00 -4.30
C TYR A 133 -7.24 -1.09 -5.14
N ILE A 134 -8.54 -1.15 -5.02
CA ILE A 134 -9.44 -2.06 -5.75
C ILE A 134 -10.30 -1.26 -6.74
N CYS A 135 -10.88 -1.94 -7.73
CA CYS A 135 -11.69 -1.32 -8.78
C CYS A 135 -13.13 -1.07 -8.31
N THR A 136 -13.30 -0.27 -7.26
CA THR A 136 -14.63 0.16 -6.76
C THR A 136 -14.55 1.55 -6.19
N ASP A 137 -15.70 2.20 -6.03
CA ASP A 137 -15.80 3.46 -5.31
C ASP A 137 -15.62 3.19 -3.81
N ILE A 138 -14.88 4.07 -3.14
CA ILE A 138 -14.56 4.00 -1.71
C ILE A 138 -15.06 5.29 -1.08
N LEU A 139 -15.76 5.20 0.05
CA LEU A 139 -16.23 6.38 0.80
C LEU A 139 -15.06 7.29 1.17
N GLY A 140 -15.24 8.60 1.04
CA GLY A 140 -14.18 9.58 1.20
C GLY A 140 -13.38 9.46 2.50
N ALA A 141 -14.06 9.21 3.63
CA ALA A 141 -13.39 8.99 4.92
C ALA A 141 -12.50 7.72 4.90
N THR A 142 -12.96 6.65 4.26
CA THR A 142 -12.19 5.40 4.10
C THR A 142 -11.03 5.59 3.12
N GLN A 143 -11.25 6.32 2.04
CA GLN A 143 -10.20 6.67 1.08
C GLN A 143 -9.09 7.49 1.75
N GLN A 144 -9.46 8.47 2.58
CA GLN A 144 -8.51 9.28 3.34
C GLN A 144 -7.70 8.42 4.34
N LEU A 145 -8.36 7.48 5.03
CA LEU A 145 -7.70 6.53 5.92
C LEU A 145 -6.67 5.68 5.17
N ILE A 146 -7.07 5.06 4.05
CA ILE A 146 -6.20 4.24 3.19
C ILE A 146 -5.02 5.06 2.67
N TYR A 147 -5.27 6.29 2.22
CA TYR A 147 -4.24 7.20 1.74
C TYR A 147 -3.24 7.53 2.84
N SER A 148 -3.71 7.92 4.02
CA SER A 148 -2.85 8.24 5.17
C SER A 148 -1.95 7.06 5.57
N ILE A 149 -2.52 5.86 5.72
CA ILE A 149 -1.78 4.64 6.04
C ILE A 149 -0.74 4.33 4.97
N THR A 150 -1.13 4.38 3.70
CA THR A 150 -0.26 4.03 2.57
C THR A 150 0.91 5.00 2.46
N MET A 151 0.64 6.31 2.51
CA MET A 151 1.68 7.34 2.43
C MET A 151 2.64 7.29 3.61
N THR A 152 2.13 7.02 4.82
CA THR A 152 2.97 6.82 6.01
C THR A 152 3.92 5.63 5.84
N GLY A 153 3.40 4.49 5.37
CA GLY A 153 4.20 3.29 5.13
C GLY A 153 5.27 3.48 4.04
N ILE A 154 4.92 4.17 2.94
CA ILE A 154 5.86 4.55 1.87
C ILE A 154 6.94 5.49 2.39
N THR A 155 6.57 6.49 3.19
CA THR A 155 7.52 7.42 3.81
C THR A 155 8.47 6.70 4.75
N ALA A 156 7.97 5.77 5.56
CA ALA A 156 8.80 4.95 6.43
C ALA A 156 9.82 4.11 5.63
N ALA A 157 9.40 3.55 4.48
CA ALA A 157 10.30 2.83 3.60
C ALA A 157 11.41 3.72 3.04
N ALA A 158 11.08 4.95 2.62
CA ALA A 158 12.06 5.92 2.11
C ALA A 158 13.05 6.33 3.20
N VAL A 159 12.56 6.67 4.40
CA VAL A 159 13.40 7.04 5.56
C VAL A 159 14.33 5.90 5.96
N TRP A 160 13.81 4.69 6.02
CA TRP A 160 14.59 3.50 6.33
C TRP A 160 15.66 3.24 5.27
N ALA A 161 15.30 3.27 3.98
CA ALA A 161 16.24 3.01 2.88
C ALA A 161 17.37 4.06 2.83
N GLU A 162 17.09 5.31 3.15
CA GLU A 162 18.08 6.38 3.30
C GLU A 162 19.04 6.08 4.46
N LYS A 163 18.52 5.68 5.61
CA LYS A 163 19.33 5.30 6.79
C LYS A 163 20.22 4.09 6.52
N GLU A 164 19.73 3.11 5.76
CA GLU A 164 20.50 1.91 5.37
C GLU A 164 21.48 2.16 4.20
N GLY A 165 21.52 3.37 3.64
CA GLY A 165 22.37 3.70 2.50
C GLY A 165 21.99 2.96 1.21
N LEU A 166 20.72 2.56 1.09
CA LEU A 166 20.16 1.91 -0.09
C LEU A 166 19.69 2.89 -1.16
N VAL A 167 19.39 4.13 -0.75
CA VAL A 167 19.04 5.24 -1.62
C VAL A 167 20.00 6.39 -1.35
N GLN A 168 20.32 7.16 -2.38
CA GLN A 168 21.13 8.38 -2.24
C GLN A 168 20.20 9.58 -2.08
N SER A 169 20.51 10.46 -1.14
CA SER A 169 19.84 11.74 -1.02
C SER A 169 20.10 12.55 -2.27
N MET A 170 19.05 12.76 -3.06
CA MET A 170 18.92 13.75 -4.14
C MET A 170 20.13 13.91 -5.06
N SER A 171 20.16 13.23 -6.20
CA SER A 171 21.05 13.57 -7.28
C SER A 171 20.56 14.83 -7.99
N ASN A 172 21.50 15.69 -8.50
CA ASN A 172 21.20 16.86 -9.35
C ASN A 172 20.69 16.47 -10.75
N ARG A 173 20.11 15.31 -10.94
CA ARG A 173 19.51 14.88 -12.20
C ARG A 173 18.15 15.56 -12.37
N GLY A 174 17.79 15.82 -13.61
CA GLY A 174 16.49 16.40 -13.94
C GLY A 174 15.36 15.54 -13.40
N GLN A 175 14.44 16.16 -12.66
CA GLN A 175 13.30 15.55 -12.03
C GLN A 175 12.02 15.96 -12.74
N SER A 176 11.05 15.05 -12.84
CA SER A 176 9.72 15.41 -13.31
C SER A 176 8.96 16.19 -12.25
N SER A 177 7.91 16.92 -12.65
CA SER A 177 7.02 17.60 -11.71
C SER A 177 6.36 16.61 -10.73
N PHE A 178 6.13 15.38 -11.16
CA PHE A 178 5.62 14.30 -10.31
C PHE A 178 6.64 13.90 -9.23
N ASP A 179 7.92 13.75 -9.57
CA ASP A 179 8.96 13.43 -8.60
C ASP A 179 9.09 14.53 -7.53
N LEU A 180 9.02 15.79 -7.95
CA LEU A 180 9.07 16.94 -7.04
C LEU A 180 7.84 16.97 -6.10
N LEU A 181 6.65 16.68 -6.63
CA LEU A 181 5.44 16.58 -5.82
C LEU A 181 5.56 15.46 -4.80
N LEU A 182 5.98 14.28 -5.24
CA LEU A 182 6.13 13.12 -4.38
C LEU A 182 7.16 13.36 -3.26
N GLN A 183 8.32 13.94 -3.58
CA GLN A 183 9.31 14.32 -2.58
C GLN A 183 8.77 15.31 -1.54
N ARG A 184 7.96 16.29 -1.99
CA ARG A 184 7.29 17.22 -1.06
C ARG A 184 6.37 16.47 -0.11
N LEU A 185 5.53 15.57 -0.62
CA LEU A 185 4.65 14.75 0.19
C LEU A 185 5.42 13.87 1.17
N LEU A 186 6.48 13.18 0.72
CA LEU A 186 7.32 12.37 1.59
C LEU A 186 7.96 13.22 2.71
N ASN A 187 8.43 14.42 2.40
CA ASN A 187 9.02 15.33 3.39
C ASN A 187 7.99 15.83 4.40
N GLU A 188 6.76 16.10 3.98
CA GLU A 188 5.65 16.44 4.86
C GLU A 188 5.35 15.29 5.83
N TYR A 189 5.19 14.07 5.31
CA TYR A 189 4.90 12.90 6.12
C TYR A 189 6.05 12.48 7.05
N ARG A 190 7.32 12.79 6.75
CA ARG A 190 8.48 12.47 7.60
C ARG A 190 8.35 12.93 9.06
N SER A 191 7.64 14.03 9.30
CA SER A 191 7.42 14.58 10.63
C SER A 191 6.27 13.91 11.40
N HIS A 192 5.47 13.06 10.74
CA HIS A 192 4.32 12.44 11.38
C HIS A 192 4.75 11.33 12.33
N GLU A 193 4.17 11.32 13.53
CA GLU A 193 4.43 10.30 14.56
C GLU A 193 4.14 8.87 14.05
N GLN A 194 3.15 8.72 13.17
CA GLN A 194 2.76 7.44 12.58
C GLN A 194 3.89 6.80 11.76
N VAL A 195 4.83 7.58 11.23
CA VAL A 195 6.01 7.03 10.52
C VAL A 195 6.88 6.20 11.46
N LYS A 196 7.00 6.60 12.75
CA LYS A 196 7.75 5.84 13.75
C LYS A 196 7.13 4.47 13.99
N LEU A 197 5.78 4.38 13.98
CA LEU A 197 5.08 3.10 14.12
C LEU A 197 5.52 2.10 13.03
N PHE A 198 5.61 2.54 11.77
CA PHE A 198 6.09 1.68 10.69
C PHE A 198 7.58 1.35 10.77
N LEU A 199 8.41 2.28 11.27
CA LEU A 199 9.85 2.04 11.43
C LEU A 199 10.14 0.98 12.49
N GLU A 200 9.36 0.95 13.56
CA GLU A 200 9.50 0.06 14.72
C GLU A 200 8.78 -1.29 14.52
N ALA A 201 7.71 -1.32 13.71
CA ALA A 201 6.90 -2.51 13.48
C ALA A 201 7.61 -3.56 12.61
N GLU A 202 7.46 -4.83 12.96
CA GLU A 202 7.86 -5.96 12.12
C GLU A 202 6.68 -6.46 11.26
N ASN A 203 5.46 -6.33 11.77
CA ASN A 203 4.23 -6.81 11.14
C ASN A 203 3.14 -5.73 11.18
N TYR A 204 2.14 -5.87 10.32
CA TYR A 204 0.98 -4.98 10.32
C TYR A 204 0.14 -5.08 11.61
N SER A 205 0.23 -6.20 12.34
CA SER A 205 -0.40 -6.38 13.67
C SER A 205 0.23 -5.50 14.76
N ASP A 206 1.43 -5.00 14.53
CA ASP A 206 2.14 -4.17 15.50
C ASP A 206 1.74 -2.68 15.37
N ILE A 207 0.97 -2.33 14.32
CA ILE A 207 0.54 -0.97 14.03
C ILE A 207 -0.91 -0.79 14.48
N PRO A 208 -1.16 0.01 15.53
CA PRO A 208 -2.52 0.36 15.93
C PRO A 208 -3.18 1.25 14.88
N LEU A 209 -4.46 1.01 14.61
CA LEU A 209 -5.21 1.75 13.60
C LEU A 209 -5.66 3.13 14.11
N GLN A 210 -5.82 3.29 15.43
CA GLN A 210 -6.35 4.50 16.06
C GLN A 210 -5.65 5.81 15.62
N PRO A 211 -4.30 5.89 15.52
CA PRO A 211 -3.61 7.11 15.09
C PRO A 211 -3.94 7.58 13.67
N PHE A 212 -4.56 6.74 12.85
CA PHE A 212 -4.94 7.05 11.46
C PHE A 212 -6.41 7.41 11.30
N LEU A 213 -7.24 7.15 12.32
CA LEU A 213 -8.68 7.42 12.27
C LEU A 213 -9.01 8.89 12.53
N ASN A 214 -8.12 9.62 13.20
CA ASN A 214 -8.25 11.05 13.51
C ASN A 214 -6.88 11.71 13.25
N PRO A 215 -6.47 11.89 12.00
CA PRO A 215 -5.18 12.47 11.65
C PRO A 215 -5.10 13.97 11.97
#